data_78e483bab842a9fbd94c75e76ae7c505
#
_entry.id   78e483bab842a9fbd94c75e76ae7c505
#
_cell.length_a   1.000
_cell.length_b   1.000
_cell.length_c   1.000
_cell.angle_alpha   90.00
_cell.angle_beta   90.00
_cell.angle_gamma   90.00
#
_symmetry.space_group_name_H-M   'P 1'
#
loop_
_entity.id
_entity.type
_entity.pdbx_description
1 polymer ?
#
loop_
_entity_poly.entity_id
_entity_poly.type
_entity_poly.pdbx_seq_one_letter_code
_entity_poly.pdbx_strand_id
1 'polypeptide(L)'
;MVDQKEMGEMIRSLREKKGMTQLEMAEVLNLSDRTISKWETGRGYPDITFIEKIASLFSVSVSELLSGAEVSNRNISGNMLKASFYVCPVCGNVIVTTGEASVSCHGIALSKLGKNAVDDDHSVNAEVIEDEYFVSVNHPMTKGNYISFIAALSSDRVQMVKLYPEENAEARVKMNGVREILFYSTTDGLYSFRPVRK
;
A
#
# COMPACT_ATOMS: atom_id res chain seq x y z
N MET A 1 14.33 2.06 17.89
CA MET A 1 14.43 3.22 18.83
C MET A 1 14.90 4.38 17.97
N VAL A 2 14.26 5.54 18.05
CA VAL A 2 14.68 6.71 17.25
C VAL A 2 16.07 7.14 17.69
N ASP A 3 17.03 7.19 16.78
CA ASP A 3 18.39 7.66 17.10
C ASP A 3 18.41 9.19 17.07
N GLN A 4 18.84 9.78 18.18
CA GLN A 4 18.88 11.23 18.37
C GLN A 4 19.86 11.92 17.42
N LYS A 5 20.94 11.24 17.09
CA LYS A 5 21.97 11.75 16.18
C LYS A 5 21.48 11.71 14.74
N GLU A 6 20.89 10.60 14.30
CA GLU A 6 20.32 10.44 12.95
C GLU A 6 19.22 11.47 12.69
N MET A 7 18.31 11.67 13.65
CA MET A 7 17.28 12.69 13.58
C MET A 7 17.87 14.11 13.51
N GLY A 8 18.90 14.41 14.30
CA GLY A 8 19.56 15.70 14.29
C GLY A 8 20.28 16.00 12.95
N GLU A 9 20.96 15.00 12.39
CA GLU A 9 21.60 15.09 11.09
C GLU A 9 20.55 15.29 9.97
N MET A 10 19.41 14.63 10.07
CA MET A 10 18.28 14.82 9.15
C MET A 10 17.74 16.26 9.20
N ILE A 11 17.46 16.79 10.38
CA ILE A 11 16.99 18.18 10.57
C ILE A 11 18.00 19.16 9.94
N ARG A 12 19.27 18.97 10.19
CA ARG A 12 20.34 19.80 9.62
C ARG A 12 20.35 19.73 8.09
N SER A 13 20.32 18.53 7.53
CA SER A 13 20.32 18.31 6.08
C SER A 13 19.14 19.00 5.41
N LEU A 14 17.94 18.86 5.98
CA LEU A 14 16.70 19.48 5.46
C LEU A 14 16.79 21.01 5.51
N ARG A 15 17.32 21.58 6.60
CA ARG A 15 17.51 23.02 6.75
C ARG A 15 18.51 23.55 5.71
N GLU A 16 19.65 22.89 5.54
CA GLU A 16 20.67 23.27 4.57
C GLU A 16 20.17 23.16 3.13
N LYS A 17 19.42 22.08 2.79
CA LYS A 17 18.76 21.93 1.48
C LYS A 17 17.78 23.08 1.19
N LYS A 18 17.11 23.59 2.22
CA LYS A 18 16.19 24.75 2.11
C LYS A 18 16.91 26.09 2.10
N GLY A 19 18.23 26.10 2.25
CA GLY A 19 19.06 27.32 2.27
C GLY A 19 18.88 28.17 3.52
N MET A 20 18.37 27.59 4.61
CA MET A 20 18.10 28.31 5.86
C MET A 20 19.29 28.24 6.81
N THR A 21 19.53 29.32 7.54
CA THR A 21 20.42 29.34 8.72
C THR A 21 19.69 28.77 9.95
N GLN A 22 20.44 28.40 10.99
CA GLN A 22 19.86 27.97 12.28
C GLN A 22 19.00 29.07 12.90
N LEU A 23 19.38 30.33 12.73
CA LEU A 23 18.65 31.49 13.24
C LEU A 23 17.29 31.63 12.53
N GLU A 24 17.26 31.56 11.20
CA GLU A 24 16.01 31.65 10.43
C GLU A 24 15.05 30.51 10.76
N MET A 25 15.55 29.29 10.91
CA MET A 25 14.72 28.17 11.37
C MET A 25 14.18 28.40 12.78
N ALA A 26 15.00 28.94 13.67
CA ALA A 26 14.60 29.25 15.04
C ALA A 26 13.49 30.32 15.07
N GLU A 27 13.62 31.38 14.27
CA GLU A 27 12.60 32.42 14.12
C GLU A 27 11.25 31.86 13.65
N VAL A 28 11.27 31.01 12.60
CA VAL A 28 10.04 30.38 12.07
C VAL A 28 9.35 29.50 13.13
N LEU A 29 10.14 28.83 13.98
CA LEU A 29 9.60 27.95 15.02
C LEU A 29 9.35 28.67 16.36
N ASN A 30 9.65 29.98 16.47
CA ASN A 30 9.63 30.77 17.70
C ASN A 30 10.51 30.17 18.81
N LEU A 31 11.73 29.81 18.47
CA LEU A 31 12.74 29.20 19.36
C LEU A 31 14.05 29.99 19.32
N SER A 32 15.02 29.57 20.15
CA SER A 32 16.38 30.09 20.05
C SER A 32 17.23 29.26 19.06
N ASP A 33 18.20 29.89 18.43
CA ASP A 33 19.20 29.24 17.58
C ASP A 33 19.96 28.13 18.32
N ARG A 34 20.21 28.32 19.63
CA ARG A 34 20.81 27.32 20.51
C ARG A 34 19.96 26.05 20.59
N THR A 35 18.65 26.16 20.55
CA THR A 35 17.73 25.02 20.56
C THR A 35 17.89 24.22 19.28
N ILE A 36 17.90 24.89 18.12
CA ILE A 36 18.14 24.25 16.83
C ILE A 36 19.50 23.58 16.79
N SER A 37 20.55 24.28 17.21
CA SER A 37 21.89 23.72 17.29
C SER A 37 21.98 22.48 18.18
N LYS A 38 21.25 22.47 19.31
CA LYS A 38 21.18 21.33 20.21
C LYS A 38 20.55 20.11 19.54
N TRP A 39 19.50 20.29 18.75
CA TRP A 39 18.86 19.20 18.00
C TRP A 39 19.78 18.68 16.90
N GLU A 40 20.35 19.56 16.08
CA GLU A 40 21.21 19.19 14.96
C GLU A 40 22.52 18.49 15.37
N THR A 41 22.97 18.74 16.61
CA THR A 41 24.17 18.08 17.17
C THR A 41 23.86 16.80 17.96
N GLY A 42 22.60 16.37 17.96
CA GLY A 42 22.17 15.18 18.71
C GLY A 42 22.32 15.31 20.24
N ARG A 43 22.19 16.52 20.77
CA ARG A 43 22.26 16.79 22.22
C ARG A 43 20.88 16.93 22.86
N GLY A 44 19.82 16.72 22.12
CA GLY A 44 18.43 16.76 22.59
C GLY A 44 17.47 16.45 21.45
N TYR A 45 16.30 15.94 21.80
CA TYR A 45 15.19 15.76 20.86
C TYR A 45 14.38 17.06 20.80
N PRO A 46 13.75 17.36 19.63
CA PRO A 46 12.62 18.27 19.59
C PRO A 46 11.50 17.76 20.50
N ASP A 47 10.83 18.68 21.19
CA ASP A 47 9.58 18.34 21.86
C ASP A 47 8.55 17.86 20.83
N ILE A 48 7.65 16.97 21.24
CA ILE A 48 6.64 16.37 20.37
C ILE A 48 5.80 17.43 19.64
N THR A 49 5.57 18.57 20.27
CA THR A 49 4.84 19.71 19.71
C THR A 49 5.53 20.38 18.52
N PHE A 50 6.84 20.18 18.38
CA PHE A 50 7.62 20.69 17.25
C PHE A 50 7.81 19.69 16.13
N ILE A 51 7.62 18.39 16.36
CA ILE A 51 7.83 17.35 15.35
C ILE A 51 6.98 17.62 14.08
N GLU A 52 5.68 17.87 14.25
CA GLU A 52 4.79 18.16 13.13
C GLU A 52 5.13 19.50 12.44
N LYS A 53 5.54 20.52 13.21
CA LYS A 53 5.93 21.82 12.66
C LYS A 53 7.20 21.70 11.81
N ILE A 54 8.19 20.93 12.27
CA ILE A 54 9.44 20.69 11.55
C ILE A 54 9.14 19.88 10.27
N ALA A 55 8.34 18.82 10.37
CA ALA A 55 7.94 18.00 9.23
C ALA A 55 7.20 18.86 8.17
N SER A 56 6.27 19.70 8.59
CA SER A 56 5.55 20.64 7.71
C SER A 56 6.48 21.68 7.11
N LEU A 57 7.39 22.27 7.90
CA LEU A 57 8.37 23.26 7.43
C LEU A 57 9.21 22.73 6.28
N PHE A 58 9.62 21.48 6.35
CA PHE A 58 10.48 20.85 5.36
C PHE A 58 9.74 19.97 4.35
N SER A 59 8.41 19.87 4.43
CA SER A 59 7.57 19.06 3.54
C SER A 59 7.98 17.57 3.54
N VAL A 60 8.34 17.04 4.70
CA VAL A 60 8.62 15.64 4.95
C VAL A 60 7.55 15.04 5.86
N SER A 61 7.42 13.71 5.87
CA SER A 61 6.54 13.05 6.83
C SER A 61 7.18 13.03 8.23
N VAL A 62 6.35 12.96 9.27
CA VAL A 62 6.82 12.76 10.66
C VAL A 62 7.63 11.46 10.77
N SER A 63 7.25 10.43 10.02
CA SER A 63 7.95 9.14 9.98
C SER A 63 9.38 9.27 9.44
N GLU A 64 9.59 10.03 8.36
CA GLU A 64 10.91 10.33 7.80
C GLU A 64 11.77 11.10 8.80
N LEU A 65 11.20 12.13 9.41
CA LEU A 65 11.91 12.94 10.40
C LEU A 65 12.36 12.10 11.60
N LEU A 66 11.51 11.21 12.09
CA LEU A 66 11.82 10.32 13.23
C LEU A 66 12.80 9.21 12.86
N SER A 67 12.76 8.69 11.64
CA SER A 67 13.69 7.64 11.18
C SER A 67 15.08 8.15 10.84
N GLY A 68 15.25 9.49 10.69
CA GLY A 68 16.50 10.08 10.20
C GLY A 68 16.84 9.76 8.74
N ALA A 69 15.91 9.11 8.03
CA ALA A 69 16.10 8.67 6.66
C ALA A 69 15.12 9.38 5.71
N GLU A 70 15.67 10.06 4.71
CA GLU A 70 14.86 10.59 3.60
C GLU A 70 14.34 9.43 2.75
N VAL A 71 13.02 9.28 2.68
CA VAL A 71 12.40 8.31 1.77
C VAL A 71 12.55 8.86 0.36
N SER A 72 13.59 8.46 -0.34
CA SER A 72 13.70 8.77 -1.75
C SER A 72 12.56 8.07 -2.49
N ASN A 73 11.64 8.84 -3.06
CA ASN A 73 10.59 8.31 -3.92
C ASN A 73 11.24 7.74 -5.20
N ARG A 74 11.59 6.45 -5.15
CA ARG A 74 12.19 5.74 -6.29
C ARG A 74 11.15 5.28 -7.31
N ASN A 75 9.88 5.66 -7.13
CA ASN A 75 8.76 5.23 -7.99
C ASN A 75 8.78 3.71 -8.28
N ILE A 76 9.05 2.91 -7.24
CA ILE A 76 9.16 1.45 -7.34
C ILE A 76 7.81 0.81 -7.68
N SER A 77 6.71 1.52 -7.41
CA SER A 77 5.33 1.05 -7.55
C SER A 77 4.74 1.21 -8.97
N GLY A 78 5.57 1.47 -9.98
CA GLY A 78 5.07 1.79 -11.33
C GLY A 78 4.39 0.64 -12.11
N ASN A 79 4.32 -0.59 -11.57
CA ASN A 79 3.75 -1.73 -12.28
C ASN A 79 2.64 -2.37 -11.44
N MET A 80 1.38 -2.25 -11.90
CA MET A 80 0.21 -2.79 -11.21
C MET A 80 0.18 -4.32 -11.10
N LEU A 81 0.98 -5.04 -11.90
CA LEU A 81 1.17 -6.49 -11.73
C LEU A 81 1.81 -6.87 -10.38
N LYS A 82 2.46 -5.90 -9.71
CA LYS A 82 3.03 -6.04 -8.37
C LYS A 82 2.06 -5.64 -7.26
N ALA A 83 0.82 -5.30 -7.60
CA ALA A 83 -0.18 -4.91 -6.61
C ALA A 83 -0.34 -5.99 -5.52
N SER A 84 -0.47 -5.51 -4.30
CA SER A 84 -0.69 -6.35 -3.13
C SER A 84 -2.12 -6.19 -2.64
N PHE A 85 -2.72 -7.29 -2.22
CA PHE A 85 -4.10 -7.35 -1.76
C PHE A 85 -4.15 -7.69 -0.28
N TYR A 86 -5.05 -7.04 0.43
CA TYR A 86 -5.32 -7.24 1.85
C TYR A 86 -6.83 -7.32 2.04
N VAL A 87 -7.29 -8.24 2.86
CA VAL A 87 -8.72 -8.37 3.21
C VAL A 87 -8.88 -8.29 4.71
N CYS A 88 -9.79 -7.45 5.16
CA CYS A 88 -10.11 -7.32 6.58
C CYS A 88 -10.98 -8.49 7.03
N PRO A 89 -10.57 -9.27 8.05
CA PRO A 89 -11.35 -10.41 8.51
C PRO A 89 -12.64 -10.01 9.24
N VAL A 90 -12.77 -8.73 9.65
CA VAL A 90 -13.95 -8.24 10.38
C VAL A 90 -15.04 -7.76 9.43
N CYS A 91 -14.69 -7.00 8.39
CA CYS A 91 -15.69 -6.36 7.52
C CYS A 91 -15.58 -6.74 6.04
N GLY A 92 -14.63 -7.61 5.65
CA GLY A 92 -14.43 -7.99 4.26
C GLY A 92 -13.93 -6.86 3.36
N ASN A 93 -13.47 -5.73 3.94
CA ASN A 93 -12.90 -4.63 3.16
C ASN A 93 -11.66 -5.10 2.41
N VAL A 94 -11.59 -4.81 1.12
CA VAL A 94 -10.46 -5.15 0.25
C VAL A 94 -9.62 -3.90 0.03
N ILE A 95 -8.35 -3.97 0.36
CA ILE A 95 -7.39 -2.88 0.18
C ILE A 95 -6.34 -3.33 -0.81
N VAL A 96 -6.08 -2.51 -1.82
CA VAL A 96 -5.07 -2.76 -2.85
C VAL A 96 -3.99 -1.71 -2.74
N THR A 97 -2.73 -2.14 -2.70
CA THR A 97 -1.58 -1.24 -2.70
C THR A 97 -0.69 -1.52 -3.91
N THR A 98 -0.08 -0.48 -4.47
CA THR A 98 0.84 -0.59 -5.61
C THR A 98 2.30 -0.76 -5.19
N GLY A 99 2.57 -0.72 -3.89
CA GLY A 99 3.89 -0.87 -3.28
C GLY A 99 3.79 -1.45 -1.88
N GLU A 100 4.89 -1.49 -1.17
CA GLU A 100 4.91 -1.90 0.24
C GLU A 100 4.17 -0.88 1.11
N ALA A 101 3.29 -1.36 1.96
CA ALA A 101 2.49 -0.54 2.85
C ALA A 101 2.19 -1.28 4.16
N SER A 102 2.13 -0.53 5.26
CA SER A 102 1.52 -1.00 6.49
C SER A 102 0.02 -0.70 6.43
N VAL A 103 -0.79 -1.75 6.38
CA VAL A 103 -2.24 -1.65 6.19
C VAL A 103 -2.94 -2.08 7.47
N SER A 104 -3.91 -1.31 7.92
CA SER A 104 -4.75 -1.68 9.06
C SER A 104 -6.22 -1.37 8.78
N CYS A 105 -7.10 -2.19 9.35
CA CYS A 105 -8.56 -2.00 9.31
C CYS A 105 -9.14 -2.48 10.63
N HIS A 106 -10.08 -1.72 11.24
CA HIS A 106 -10.66 -2.02 12.55
C HIS A 106 -9.60 -2.23 13.67
N GLY A 107 -8.48 -1.48 13.62
CA GLY A 107 -7.39 -1.63 14.58
C GLY A 107 -6.54 -2.91 14.41
N ILE A 108 -6.80 -3.71 13.39
CA ILE A 108 -6.06 -4.94 13.08
C ILE A 108 -5.06 -4.64 11.96
N ALA A 109 -3.78 -4.95 12.18
CA ALA A 109 -2.78 -4.93 11.12
C ALA A 109 -3.06 -6.08 10.14
N LEU A 110 -3.24 -5.75 8.86
CA LEU A 110 -3.56 -6.72 7.83
C LEU A 110 -2.28 -7.26 7.18
N SER A 111 -2.21 -8.57 7.05
CA SER A 111 -1.15 -9.22 6.29
C SER A 111 -1.47 -9.21 4.80
N LYS A 112 -0.42 -9.03 3.98
CA LYS A 112 -0.52 -9.20 2.54
C LYS A 112 -0.96 -10.63 2.21
N LEU A 113 -1.95 -10.76 1.32
CA LEU A 113 -2.39 -12.06 0.84
C LEU A 113 -1.32 -12.73 -0.03
N GLY A 114 -1.00 -13.98 0.27
CA GLY A 114 -0.24 -14.85 -0.61
C GLY A 114 -1.09 -15.28 -1.81
N LYS A 115 -0.48 -15.47 -2.97
CA LYS A 115 -1.16 -15.97 -4.17
C LYS A 115 -0.96 -17.48 -4.26
N ASN A 116 -2.03 -18.24 -4.27
CA ASN A 116 -2.04 -19.69 -4.51
C ASN A 116 -2.21 -19.95 -6.02
N ALA A 117 -1.67 -21.06 -6.50
CA ALA A 117 -2.01 -21.56 -7.81
C ALA A 117 -3.43 -22.17 -7.79
N VAL A 118 -4.13 -22.11 -8.90
CA VAL A 118 -5.43 -22.79 -9.05
C VAL A 118 -5.26 -24.29 -8.96
N ASP A 119 -6.23 -24.96 -8.39
CA ASP A 119 -6.32 -26.41 -8.20
C ASP A 119 -7.66 -26.94 -8.74
N ASP A 120 -7.92 -28.23 -8.55
CA ASP A 120 -9.15 -28.89 -9.07
C ASP A 120 -10.41 -28.34 -8.35
N ASP A 121 -10.30 -28.01 -7.05
CA ASP A 121 -11.43 -27.50 -6.24
C ASP A 121 -11.73 -26.01 -6.55
N HIS A 122 -10.71 -25.28 -7.05
CA HIS A 122 -10.80 -23.87 -7.42
C HIS A 122 -10.54 -23.68 -8.92
N SER A 123 -11.13 -24.54 -9.73
CA SER A 123 -10.97 -24.46 -11.19
C SER A 123 -11.61 -23.19 -11.73
N VAL A 124 -10.90 -22.54 -12.64
CA VAL A 124 -11.32 -21.26 -13.24
C VAL A 124 -11.31 -21.39 -14.76
N ASN A 125 -12.36 -20.86 -15.38
CA ASN A 125 -12.46 -20.70 -16.81
C ASN A 125 -12.45 -19.20 -17.17
N ALA A 126 -11.78 -18.84 -18.26
CA ALA A 126 -11.77 -17.48 -18.80
C ALA A 126 -11.99 -17.53 -20.30
N GLU A 127 -13.18 -17.22 -20.71
CA GLU A 127 -13.59 -17.18 -22.12
C GLU A 127 -13.46 -15.76 -22.67
N VAL A 128 -13.03 -15.63 -23.90
CA VAL A 128 -12.99 -14.35 -24.61
C VAL A 128 -14.34 -14.13 -25.25
N ILE A 129 -15.03 -13.08 -24.84
CA ILE A 129 -16.29 -12.62 -25.42
C ILE A 129 -16.08 -11.16 -25.85
N GLU A 130 -16.00 -10.94 -27.17
CA GLU A 130 -15.66 -9.63 -27.75
C GLU A 130 -14.31 -9.11 -27.26
N ASP A 131 -14.29 -8.02 -26.48
CA ASP A 131 -13.11 -7.38 -25.90
C ASP A 131 -12.94 -7.65 -24.40
N GLU A 132 -13.66 -8.63 -23.86
CA GLU A 132 -13.69 -8.99 -22.44
C GLU A 132 -13.30 -10.45 -22.20
N TYR A 133 -12.77 -10.71 -21.02
CA TYR A 133 -12.77 -12.04 -20.43
C TYR A 133 -14.06 -12.21 -19.62
N PHE A 134 -14.82 -13.25 -19.94
CA PHE A 134 -15.83 -13.80 -19.05
C PHE A 134 -15.15 -14.85 -18.17
N VAL A 135 -15.00 -14.53 -16.91
CA VAL A 135 -14.31 -15.35 -15.91
C VAL A 135 -15.36 -16.04 -15.06
N SER A 136 -15.30 -17.37 -14.97
CA SER A 136 -16.14 -18.17 -14.08
C SER A 136 -15.26 -19.06 -13.20
N VAL A 137 -15.56 -19.12 -11.91
CA VAL A 137 -14.86 -19.93 -10.92
C VAL A 137 -15.80 -21.02 -10.43
N ASN A 138 -15.37 -22.27 -10.43
CA ASN A 138 -16.11 -23.36 -9.82
C ASN A 138 -16.02 -23.24 -8.29
N HIS A 139 -17.11 -22.78 -7.67
CA HIS A 139 -17.13 -22.53 -6.21
C HIS A 139 -18.58 -22.61 -5.68
N PRO A 140 -18.80 -23.16 -4.48
CA PRO A 140 -20.17 -23.37 -3.93
C PRO A 140 -20.91 -22.08 -3.59
N MET A 141 -20.25 -20.95 -3.46
CA MET A 141 -20.82 -19.61 -3.22
C MET A 141 -21.84 -19.56 -2.07
N THR A 142 -21.56 -20.27 -0.97
CA THR A 142 -22.41 -20.27 0.23
C THR A 142 -22.19 -19.01 1.08
N LYS A 143 -23.08 -18.73 2.04
CA LYS A 143 -22.93 -17.57 2.95
C LYS A 143 -21.64 -17.58 3.76
N GLY A 144 -21.10 -18.76 4.07
CA GLY A 144 -19.88 -18.91 4.86
C GLY A 144 -18.61 -19.07 4.03
N ASN A 145 -18.75 -19.49 2.78
CA ASN A 145 -17.64 -19.69 1.84
C ASN A 145 -18.04 -19.26 0.44
N TYR A 146 -17.46 -18.17 -0.05
CA TYR A 146 -17.76 -17.59 -1.36
C TYR A 146 -16.54 -16.83 -1.92
N ILE A 147 -16.53 -16.68 -3.22
CA ILE A 147 -15.58 -15.79 -3.89
C ILE A 147 -16.03 -14.35 -3.67
N SER A 148 -15.28 -13.58 -2.91
CA SER A 148 -15.67 -12.20 -2.56
C SER A 148 -15.27 -11.16 -3.60
N PHE A 149 -14.30 -11.48 -4.46
CA PHE A 149 -13.96 -10.67 -5.62
C PHE A 149 -13.19 -11.45 -6.68
N ILE A 150 -13.30 -10.98 -7.92
CA ILE A 150 -12.44 -11.34 -9.03
C ILE A 150 -11.71 -10.06 -9.48
N ALA A 151 -10.40 -10.14 -9.72
CA ALA A 151 -9.60 -8.99 -10.15
C ALA A 151 -8.71 -9.36 -11.33
N ALA A 152 -8.67 -8.49 -12.34
CA ALA A 152 -7.78 -8.62 -13.49
C ALA A 152 -6.68 -7.55 -13.44
N LEU A 153 -5.43 -7.99 -13.58
CA LEU A 153 -4.24 -7.16 -13.49
C LEU A 153 -3.60 -6.98 -14.86
N SER A 154 -3.34 -5.73 -15.20
CA SER A 154 -2.45 -5.32 -16.29
C SER A 154 -1.28 -4.50 -15.74
N SER A 155 -0.38 -4.04 -16.59
CA SER A 155 0.76 -3.21 -16.15
C SER A 155 0.34 -1.85 -15.60
N ASP A 156 -0.82 -1.34 -16.02
CA ASP A 156 -1.29 0.03 -15.78
C ASP A 156 -2.56 0.10 -14.91
N ARG A 157 -3.25 -1.02 -14.67
CA ARG A 157 -4.53 -1.02 -13.94
C ARG A 157 -4.84 -2.31 -13.22
N VAL A 158 -5.72 -2.20 -12.22
CA VAL A 158 -6.43 -3.28 -11.56
C VAL A 158 -7.92 -3.08 -11.82
N GLN A 159 -8.58 -4.08 -12.40
CA GLN A 159 -10.03 -4.13 -12.55
C GLN A 159 -10.54 -5.12 -11.50
N MET A 160 -11.46 -4.72 -10.65
CA MET A 160 -11.98 -5.59 -9.57
C MET A 160 -13.50 -5.57 -9.57
N VAL A 161 -14.09 -6.75 -9.54
CA VAL A 161 -15.53 -6.99 -9.41
C VAL A 161 -15.78 -7.65 -8.06
N LYS A 162 -16.59 -7.03 -7.22
CA LYS A 162 -17.04 -7.62 -5.95
C LYS A 162 -18.15 -8.62 -6.24
N LEU A 163 -18.10 -9.75 -5.53
CA LEU A 163 -19.13 -10.78 -5.56
C LEU A 163 -19.70 -11.01 -4.17
N TYR A 164 -20.87 -11.58 -4.11
CA TYR A 164 -21.60 -11.82 -2.89
C TYR A 164 -22.02 -13.29 -2.80
N PRO A 165 -22.31 -13.80 -1.57
CA PRO A 165 -22.82 -15.16 -1.41
C PRO A 165 -24.13 -15.37 -2.16
N GLU A 166 -24.36 -16.60 -2.58
CA GLU A 166 -25.57 -17.05 -3.30
C GLU A 166 -25.72 -16.48 -4.74
N GLU A 167 -24.67 -15.78 -5.26
CA GLU A 167 -24.55 -15.39 -6.68
C GLU A 167 -23.65 -16.39 -7.43
N ASN A 168 -23.59 -16.28 -8.76
CA ASN A 168 -22.60 -17.01 -9.54
C ASN A 168 -21.20 -16.41 -9.32
N ALA A 169 -20.19 -17.26 -9.21
CA ALA A 169 -18.80 -16.81 -9.13
C ALA A 169 -18.29 -16.39 -10.52
N GLU A 170 -18.86 -15.34 -11.08
CA GLU A 170 -18.63 -14.89 -12.46
C GLU A 170 -18.34 -13.39 -12.52
N ALA A 171 -17.46 -12.98 -13.43
CA ALA A 171 -17.17 -11.57 -13.68
C ALA A 171 -16.79 -11.33 -15.14
N ARG A 172 -17.09 -10.13 -15.65
CA ARG A 172 -16.57 -9.63 -16.93
C ARG A 172 -15.52 -8.58 -16.67
N VAL A 173 -14.36 -8.71 -17.31
CA VAL A 173 -13.24 -7.78 -17.20
C VAL A 173 -12.69 -7.46 -18.59
N LYS A 174 -12.33 -6.22 -18.84
CA LYS A 174 -11.71 -5.81 -20.11
C LYS A 174 -10.41 -6.56 -20.34
N MET A 175 -10.29 -7.17 -21.53
CA MET A 175 -9.16 -8.04 -21.88
C MET A 175 -7.85 -7.28 -22.10
N ASN A 176 -7.92 -6.00 -22.50
CA ASN A 176 -6.75 -5.25 -22.95
C ASN A 176 -5.66 -5.15 -21.86
N GLY A 177 -4.50 -5.72 -22.17
CA GLY A 177 -3.32 -5.67 -21.30
C GLY A 177 -3.33 -6.64 -20.12
N VAL A 178 -4.40 -7.37 -19.85
CA VAL A 178 -4.50 -8.32 -18.73
C VAL A 178 -3.43 -9.42 -18.85
N ARG A 179 -2.71 -9.63 -17.77
CA ARG A 179 -1.63 -10.63 -17.63
C ARG A 179 -1.94 -11.68 -16.57
N GLU A 180 -2.74 -11.32 -15.57
CA GLU A 180 -3.04 -12.15 -14.43
C GLU A 180 -4.48 -11.87 -13.99
N ILE A 181 -5.22 -12.91 -13.64
CA ILE A 181 -6.53 -12.83 -13.02
C ILE A 181 -6.42 -13.45 -11.64
N LEU A 182 -7.00 -12.77 -10.66
CA LEU A 182 -7.04 -13.18 -9.26
C LEU A 182 -8.48 -13.38 -8.84
N PHE A 183 -8.71 -14.31 -7.91
CA PHE A 183 -9.97 -14.40 -7.19
C PHE A 183 -9.71 -14.79 -5.73
N TYR A 184 -10.55 -14.30 -4.84
CA TYR A 184 -10.38 -14.50 -3.40
C TYR A 184 -11.56 -15.26 -2.81
N SER A 185 -11.28 -16.48 -2.32
CA SER A 185 -12.19 -17.27 -1.48
C SER A 185 -12.08 -16.79 -0.03
N THR A 186 -13.22 -16.62 0.63
CA THR A 186 -13.26 -16.17 2.03
C THR A 186 -12.66 -17.16 3.01
N THR A 187 -12.55 -18.44 2.65
CA THR A 187 -11.97 -19.52 3.47
C THR A 187 -10.58 -19.92 3.01
N ASP A 188 -10.32 -19.94 1.69
CA ASP A 188 -9.15 -20.61 1.12
C ASP A 188 -8.08 -19.62 0.64
N GLY A 189 -8.41 -18.33 0.61
CA GLY A 189 -7.48 -17.26 0.33
C GLY A 189 -7.47 -16.78 -1.13
N LEU A 190 -6.35 -16.20 -1.56
CA LEU A 190 -6.21 -15.58 -2.88
C LEU A 190 -5.58 -16.55 -3.88
N TYR A 191 -6.24 -16.76 -4.99
CA TYR A 191 -5.76 -17.58 -6.11
C TYR A 191 -5.40 -16.72 -7.31
N SER A 192 -4.47 -17.21 -8.13
CA SER A 192 -4.07 -16.54 -9.36
C SER A 192 -3.93 -17.50 -10.53
N PHE A 193 -4.28 -17.03 -11.72
CA PHE A 193 -4.02 -17.72 -12.96
C PHE A 193 -3.71 -16.75 -14.10
N ARG A 194 -3.08 -17.25 -15.15
CA ARG A 194 -2.79 -16.46 -16.35
C ARG A 194 -3.71 -16.91 -17.47
N PRO A 195 -4.59 -16.00 -17.97
CA PRO A 195 -5.47 -16.36 -19.08
C PRO A 195 -4.64 -16.64 -20.33
N VAL A 196 -5.04 -17.68 -21.05
CA VAL A 196 -4.40 -18.02 -22.33
C VAL A 196 -4.88 -17.03 -23.36
N ARG A 197 -3.96 -16.33 -24.01
CA ARG A 197 -4.24 -15.49 -25.17
C ARG A 197 -4.38 -16.41 -26.38
N LYS A 198 -5.57 -16.53 -26.91
CA LYS A 198 -5.76 -17.09 -28.27
C LYS A 198 -5.42 -16.07 -29.32
#